data_f81eccf42c218b028980be31af480f74
#
_entry.id   f81eccf42c218b028980be31af480f74
#
_cell.length_a   1.000
_cell.length_b   1.000
_cell.length_c   1.000
_cell.angle_alpha   90.00
_cell.angle_beta   90.00
_cell.angle_gamma   90.00
#
_symmetry.space_group_name_H-M   'P 1'
#
loop_
_entity.id
_entity.type
_entity.pdbx_description
1 polymer ?
#
loop_
_entity_poly.entity_id
_entity_poly.type
_entity_poly.pdbx_seq_one_letter_code
_entity_poly.pdbx_strand_id
1 'polypeptide(L)'
;MVRNETIIAVKSVSQSSEFYQKLLGCKSEHGGETFEILTSENTVVLCLHKWGDDEHPTMLNPEKETGNGLILFFRVDDLNQAFENAKKLNANIEKEIHYNENSLKNQFTLRDLDDYYLIISE
;
A
#
# COMPACT_ATOMS: atom_id res chain seq x y z
N MET A 1 19.06 -13.58 -7.48
CA MET A 1 17.70 -13.01 -7.57
C MET A 1 17.70 -11.62 -6.97
N VAL A 2 17.09 -10.67 -7.67
CA VAL A 2 16.95 -9.30 -7.19
C VAL A 2 15.54 -9.16 -6.61
N ARG A 3 15.41 -8.49 -5.46
CA ARG A 3 14.13 -8.17 -4.83
C ARG A 3 14.04 -6.68 -4.57
N ASN A 4 12.86 -6.15 -4.68
CA ASN A 4 12.56 -4.77 -4.30
C ASN A 4 11.66 -4.79 -3.06
N GLU A 5 12.08 -4.11 -2.00
CA GLU A 5 11.30 -3.97 -0.78
C GLU A 5 11.03 -2.47 -0.58
N THR A 6 9.88 -2.03 -1.00
CA THR A 6 9.51 -0.61 -0.99
C THR A 6 9.15 -0.16 0.42
N ILE A 7 9.69 0.97 0.83
CA ILE A 7 9.38 1.62 2.10
C ILE A 7 8.71 2.96 1.78
N ILE A 8 7.53 3.19 2.33
CA ILE A 8 6.81 4.46 2.18
C ILE A 8 6.68 5.15 3.53
N ALA A 9 6.74 6.48 3.49
CA ALA A 9 6.51 7.29 4.68
C ALA A 9 5.02 7.50 4.91
N VAL A 10 4.55 7.31 6.15
CA VAL A 10 3.15 7.42 6.52
C VAL A 10 3.01 8.23 7.81
N LYS A 11 1.84 8.79 8.04
CA LYS A 11 1.55 9.56 9.26
C LYS A 11 1.43 8.66 10.48
N SER A 12 0.75 7.53 10.33
CA SER A 12 0.56 6.55 11.40
C SER A 12 0.87 5.15 10.88
N VAL A 13 1.98 4.59 11.35
CA VAL A 13 2.40 3.24 10.95
C VAL A 13 1.34 2.21 11.36
N SER A 14 0.80 2.32 12.58
CA SER A 14 -0.19 1.36 13.06
C SER A 14 -1.51 1.43 12.28
N GLN A 15 -1.99 2.61 11.95
CA GLN A 15 -3.23 2.76 11.17
C GLN A 15 -3.03 2.28 9.72
N SER A 16 -1.91 2.64 9.11
CA SER A 16 -1.60 2.19 7.75
C SER A 16 -1.38 0.68 7.70
N SER A 17 -0.73 0.11 8.71
CA SER A 17 -0.55 -1.35 8.81
C SER A 17 -1.90 -2.06 8.87
N GLU A 18 -2.82 -1.59 9.72
CA GLU A 18 -4.16 -2.14 9.81
C GLU A 18 -4.91 -2.03 8.47
N PHE A 19 -4.82 -0.87 7.82
CA PHE A 19 -5.43 -0.63 6.52
C PHE A 19 -4.97 -1.67 5.48
N TYR A 20 -3.65 -1.83 5.32
CA TYR A 20 -3.10 -2.77 4.34
C TYR A 20 -3.39 -4.23 4.69
N GLN A 21 -3.34 -4.58 5.98
CA GLN A 21 -3.69 -5.93 6.41
C GLN A 21 -5.14 -6.27 6.06
N LYS A 22 -6.06 -5.36 6.30
CA LYS A 22 -7.49 -5.56 5.99
C LYS A 22 -7.77 -5.53 4.50
N LEU A 23 -7.09 -4.65 3.76
CA LEU A 23 -7.28 -4.53 2.31
C LEU A 23 -6.76 -5.76 1.56
N LEU A 24 -5.54 -6.17 1.84
CA LEU A 24 -4.81 -7.16 1.05
C LEU A 24 -4.74 -8.54 1.70
N GLY A 25 -5.07 -8.66 2.98
CA GLY A 25 -4.92 -9.91 3.72
C GLY A 25 -3.48 -10.24 4.10
N CYS A 26 -2.59 -9.27 4.04
CA CYS A 26 -1.20 -9.47 4.45
C CYS A 26 -1.05 -9.43 5.97
N LYS A 27 0.15 -9.74 6.45
CA LYS A 27 0.43 -9.86 7.88
C LYS A 27 1.48 -8.86 8.32
N SER A 28 1.37 -8.42 9.58
CA SER A 28 2.40 -7.65 10.26
C SER A 28 3.53 -8.58 10.70
N GLU A 29 4.75 -8.28 10.31
CA GLU A 29 5.94 -9.04 10.72
C GLU A 29 6.78 -8.32 11.77
N HIS A 30 6.78 -7.00 11.75
CA HIS A 30 7.60 -6.22 12.68
C HIS A 30 6.76 -5.61 13.81
N GLY A 31 5.73 -4.86 13.41
CA GLY A 31 4.92 -4.09 14.36
C GLY A 31 5.68 -2.89 14.92
N GLY A 32 4.93 -1.96 15.50
CA GLY A 32 5.50 -0.79 16.12
C GLY A 32 4.94 0.51 15.58
N GLU A 33 5.40 1.61 16.16
CA GLU A 33 4.93 2.95 15.80
C GLU A 33 5.81 3.66 14.78
N THR A 34 7.05 3.21 14.64
CA THR A 34 8.04 3.86 13.77
C THR A 34 8.21 3.13 12.45
N PHE A 35 8.18 1.81 12.47
CA PHE A 35 8.46 0.98 11.31
C PHE A 35 7.62 -0.29 11.33
N GLU A 36 7.23 -0.76 10.14
CA GLU A 36 6.46 -1.98 9.97
C GLU A 36 6.89 -2.70 8.70
N ILE A 37 6.90 -4.01 8.74
CA ILE A 37 7.09 -4.87 7.57
C ILE A 37 5.83 -5.68 7.37
N LEU A 38 5.20 -5.54 6.22
CA LEU A 38 4.01 -6.31 5.85
C LEU A 38 4.42 -7.42 4.90
N THR A 39 3.94 -8.63 5.19
CA THR A 39 4.30 -9.82 4.41
C THR A 39 3.08 -10.60 3.96
N SER A 40 3.26 -11.34 2.88
CA SER A 40 2.32 -12.35 2.39
C SER A 40 3.14 -13.58 2.00
N GLU A 41 2.79 -14.73 2.54
CA GLU A 41 3.49 -16.00 2.26
C GLU A 41 5.02 -15.88 2.42
N ASN A 42 5.44 -15.23 3.50
CA ASN A 42 6.85 -15.00 3.85
C ASN A 42 7.62 -14.08 2.87
N THR A 43 6.90 -13.35 2.06
CA THR A 43 7.49 -12.37 1.13
C THR A 43 7.07 -10.97 1.54
N VAL A 44 8.01 -10.03 1.55
CA VAL A 44 7.71 -8.63 1.88
C VAL A 44 6.82 -8.03 0.78
N VAL A 45 5.70 -7.47 1.21
CA VAL A 45 4.75 -6.77 0.35
C VAL A 45 5.04 -5.28 0.32
N LEU A 46 5.24 -4.70 1.50
CA LEU A 46 5.43 -3.26 1.68
C LEU A 46 5.99 -3.01 3.08
N CYS A 47 6.85 -2.01 3.20
CA CYS A 47 7.28 -1.50 4.50
C CYS A 47 6.73 -0.09 4.72
N LEU A 48 6.42 0.21 5.97
CA LEU A 48 5.87 1.48 6.40
C LEU A 48 6.85 2.15 7.36
N HIS A 49 7.06 3.45 7.20
CA HIS A 49 7.95 4.22 8.06
C HIS A 49 7.27 5.52 8.47
N LYS A 50 7.42 5.91 9.71
CA LYS A 50 6.85 7.16 10.20
C LYS A 50 7.66 8.35 9.65
N TRP A 51 6.95 9.42 9.26
CA TRP A 51 7.60 10.69 8.93
C TRP A 51 8.42 11.24 10.10
N GLY A 52 9.49 11.96 9.78
CA GLY A 52 10.27 12.68 10.79
C GLY A 52 11.47 11.93 11.33
N ASP A 53 11.87 10.85 10.70
CA ASP A 53 13.06 10.10 11.09
C ASP A 53 14.32 10.71 10.49
N ASP A 54 15.27 11.05 11.35
CA ASP A 54 16.54 11.67 10.95
C ASP A 54 17.48 10.75 10.17
N GLU A 55 17.26 9.43 10.22
CA GLU A 55 18.09 8.46 9.50
C GLU A 55 17.93 8.56 7.99
N HIS A 56 16.75 8.98 7.53
CA HIS A 56 16.41 8.96 6.11
C HIS A 56 16.00 10.34 5.63
N PRO A 57 16.86 11.05 4.85
CA PRO A 57 16.54 12.39 4.38
C PRO A 57 15.21 12.52 3.64
N THR A 58 14.79 11.45 2.94
CA THR A 58 13.53 11.43 2.21
C THR A 58 12.30 11.32 3.12
N MET A 59 12.50 11.06 4.40
CA MET A 59 11.41 10.89 5.38
C MET A 59 11.20 12.13 6.26
N LEU A 60 11.83 13.27 5.95
CA LEU A 60 11.83 14.44 6.81
C LEU A 60 10.71 15.45 6.53
N ASN A 61 10.23 15.52 5.30
CA ASN A 61 9.31 16.59 4.90
C ASN A 61 8.02 16.06 4.27
N PRO A 62 6.95 15.90 5.08
CA PRO A 62 5.67 15.43 4.57
C PRO A 62 4.90 16.48 3.74
N GLU A 63 5.35 17.73 3.70
CA GLU A 63 4.67 18.79 2.95
C GLU A 63 5.08 18.85 1.48
N LYS A 64 6.14 18.14 1.09
CA LYS A 64 6.45 17.97 -0.32
C LYS A 64 5.43 17.01 -0.94
N GLU A 65 5.25 17.11 -2.26
CA GLU A 65 4.35 16.23 -2.99
C GLU A 65 4.77 14.77 -2.80
N THR A 66 4.14 14.09 -1.84
CA THR A 66 4.45 12.70 -1.53
C THR A 66 3.79 11.77 -2.53
N GLY A 67 4.53 10.77 -2.97
CA GLY A 67 4.01 9.73 -3.86
C GLY A 67 3.80 10.17 -5.30
N ASN A 68 4.10 11.42 -5.66
CA ASN A 68 4.02 11.83 -7.04
C ASN A 68 5.09 11.10 -7.86
N GLY A 69 4.67 10.39 -8.92
CA GLY A 69 5.55 9.56 -9.71
C GLY A 69 5.70 8.13 -9.18
N LEU A 70 4.99 7.77 -8.11
CA LEU A 70 4.98 6.43 -7.53
C LEU A 70 3.62 5.76 -7.73
N ILE A 71 3.63 4.52 -8.16
CA ILE A 71 2.46 3.66 -8.16
C ILE A 71 2.79 2.44 -7.31
N LEU A 72 1.98 2.18 -6.29
CA LEU A 72 2.07 0.94 -5.54
C LEU A 72 1.14 -0.07 -6.22
N PHE A 73 1.74 -1.01 -6.92
CA PHE A 73 1.01 -2.01 -7.71
C PHE A 73 1.03 -3.34 -6.97
N PHE A 74 -0.16 -3.83 -6.60
CA PHE A 74 -0.31 -5.09 -5.90
C PHE A 74 -1.10 -6.08 -6.75
N ARG A 75 -0.59 -7.29 -6.90
CA ARG A 75 -1.36 -8.40 -7.47
C ARG A 75 -1.97 -9.21 -6.35
N VAL A 76 -3.23 -9.57 -6.51
CA VAL A 76 -3.97 -10.37 -5.53
C VAL A 76 -4.61 -11.57 -6.21
N ASP A 77 -4.82 -12.63 -5.44
CA ASP A 77 -5.45 -13.84 -5.97
C ASP A 77 -6.96 -13.66 -6.18
N ASP A 78 -7.60 -12.84 -5.33
CA ASP A 78 -9.04 -12.60 -5.39
C ASP A 78 -9.32 -11.10 -5.44
N LEU A 79 -9.42 -10.57 -6.65
CA LEU A 79 -9.65 -9.14 -6.88
C LEU A 79 -11.00 -8.69 -6.32
N ASN A 80 -12.03 -9.51 -6.49
CA ASN A 80 -13.38 -9.17 -5.99
C ASN A 80 -13.38 -9.05 -4.47
N GLN A 81 -12.69 -9.95 -3.77
CA GLN A 81 -12.57 -9.87 -2.32
C GLN A 81 -11.83 -8.61 -1.89
N ALA A 82 -10.73 -8.27 -2.56
CA ALA A 82 -9.99 -7.04 -2.26
C ALA A 82 -10.87 -5.80 -2.48
N PHE A 83 -11.67 -5.79 -3.52
CA PHE A 83 -12.59 -4.68 -3.78
C PHE A 83 -13.67 -4.57 -2.69
N GLU A 84 -14.24 -5.70 -2.25
CA GLU A 84 -15.20 -5.71 -1.14
C GLU A 84 -14.53 -5.22 0.16
N ASN A 85 -13.29 -5.61 0.41
CA ASN A 85 -12.52 -5.13 1.55
C ASN A 85 -12.34 -3.60 1.51
N ALA A 86 -12.01 -3.08 0.33
CA ALA A 86 -11.85 -1.63 0.14
C ALA A 86 -13.16 -0.87 0.45
N LYS A 87 -14.29 -1.42 0.01
CA LYS A 87 -15.60 -0.82 0.30
C LYS A 87 -15.91 -0.84 1.80
N LYS A 88 -15.63 -1.95 2.48
CA LYS A 88 -15.83 -2.07 3.93
C LYS A 88 -14.96 -1.10 4.72
N LEU A 89 -13.77 -0.79 4.23
CA LEU A 89 -12.86 0.17 4.83
C LEU A 89 -13.25 1.62 4.54
N ASN A 90 -14.26 1.86 3.71
CA ASN A 90 -14.57 3.18 3.16
C ASN A 90 -13.35 3.82 2.51
N ALA A 91 -12.56 3.00 1.81
CA ALA A 91 -11.36 3.46 1.14
C ALA A 91 -11.69 4.46 0.02
N ASN A 92 -10.74 5.33 -0.27
CA ASN A 92 -10.89 6.33 -1.34
C ASN A 92 -10.66 5.66 -2.71
N ILE A 93 -11.68 4.96 -3.20
CA ILE A 93 -11.64 4.29 -4.49
C ILE A 93 -11.78 5.33 -5.59
N GLU A 94 -10.76 5.44 -6.46
CA GLU A 94 -10.80 6.37 -7.59
C GLU A 94 -11.46 5.75 -8.81
N LYS A 95 -11.24 4.46 -9.05
CA LYS A 95 -11.84 3.76 -10.17
C LYS A 95 -12.21 2.34 -9.76
N GLU A 96 -13.46 1.98 -9.96
CA GLU A 96 -13.98 0.64 -9.66
C GLU A 96 -13.33 -0.41 -10.56
N ILE A 97 -13.65 -1.69 -10.33
CA ILE A 97 -13.09 -2.78 -11.13
C ILE A 97 -13.35 -2.53 -12.61
N HIS A 98 -12.28 -2.56 -13.39
CA HIS A 98 -12.31 -2.36 -14.84
C HIS A 98 -11.21 -3.18 -15.49
N TYR A 99 -11.38 -3.45 -16.78
CA TYR A 99 -10.39 -4.13 -17.58
C TYR A 99 -9.32 -3.14 -18.06
N ASN A 100 -8.05 -3.48 -17.87
CA ASN A 100 -6.92 -2.70 -18.37
C ASN A 100 -6.37 -3.36 -19.63
N GLU A 101 -6.53 -2.71 -20.77
CA GLU A 101 -6.11 -3.23 -22.05
C GLU A 101 -4.58 -3.38 -22.17
N ASN A 102 -3.81 -2.60 -21.40
CA ASN A 102 -2.36 -2.69 -21.43
C ASN A 102 -1.83 -3.91 -20.68
N SER A 103 -2.39 -4.20 -19.51
CA SER A 103 -2.01 -5.37 -18.71
C SER A 103 -2.77 -6.63 -19.08
N LEU A 104 -3.91 -6.49 -19.78
CA LEU A 104 -4.85 -7.56 -20.09
C LEU A 104 -5.43 -8.21 -18.83
N LYS A 105 -5.64 -7.42 -17.80
CA LYS A 105 -6.13 -7.85 -16.48
C LYS A 105 -7.19 -6.89 -15.96
N ASN A 106 -8.05 -7.41 -15.09
CA ASN A 106 -8.97 -6.57 -14.32
C ASN A 106 -8.23 -5.96 -13.12
N GLN A 107 -8.61 -4.77 -12.75
CA GLN A 107 -7.99 -4.02 -11.64
C GLN A 107 -8.97 -2.98 -11.10
N PHE A 108 -8.67 -2.44 -9.92
CA PHE A 108 -9.27 -1.20 -9.44
C PHE A 108 -8.18 -0.31 -8.85
N THR A 109 -8.48 0.98 -8.70
CA THR A 109 -7.51 1.95 -8.20
C THR A 109 -8.09 2.71 -7.02
N LEU A 110 -7.22 3.06 -6.08
CA LEU A 110 -7.60 3.76 -4.86
C LEU A 110 -6.41 4.54 -4.30
N ARG A 111 -6.71 5.40 -3.32
CA ARG A 111 -5.70 6.07 -2.52
C ARG A 111 -5.66 5.45 -1.13
N ASP A 112 -4.47 5.32 -0.56
CA ASP A 112 -4.33 4.87 0.82
C ASP A 112 -4.55 6.03 1.80
N LEU A 113 -4.32 5.79 3.09
CA LEU A 113 -4.55 6.81 4.15
C LEU A 113 -3.65 8.03 4.01
N ASP A 114 -2.51 7.90 3.32
CA ASP A 114 -1.55 8.98 3.09
C ASP A 114 -1.54 9.47 1.65
N ASP A 115 -2.59 9.12 0.91
CA ASP A 115 -2.83 9.58 -0.46
C ASP A 115 -1.90 8.97 -1.51
N TYR A 116 -1.22 7.88 -1.19
CA TYR A 116 -0.46 7.12 -2.19
C TYR A 116 -1.40 6.43 -3.16
N TYR A 117 -1.01 6.45 -4.44
CA TYR A 117 -1.82 5.84 -5.50
C TYR A 117 -1.56 4.34 -5.60
N LEU A 118 -2.62 3.56 -5.48
CA LEU A 118 -2.57 2.11 -5.52
C LEU A 118 -3.32 1.56 -6.72
N ILE A 119 -2.74 0.53 -7.35
CA ILE A 119 -3.45 -0.33 -8.30
C ILE A 119 -3.50 -1.73 -7.69
N ILE A 120 -4.71 -2.28 -7.59
CA ILE A 120 -4.92 -3.66 -7.16
C ILE A 120 -5.40 -4.44 -8.39
N SER A 121 -4.67 -5.48 -8.74
CA SER A 121 -4.87 -6.24 -10.00
C SER A 121 -4.94 -7.74 -9.77
N GLU A 122 -5.54 -8.44 -10.74
CA GLU A 122 -5.43 -9.89 -10.85
C GLU A 122 -3.98 -10.32 -11.08
#